data_ad5fa209cb807fdacfaf51e0dbd097d6
#
_entry.id   ad5fa209cb807fdacfaf51e0dbd097d6
#
_cell.length_a   1.000
_cell.length_b   1.000
_cell.length_c   1.000
_cell.angle_alpha   90.00
_cell.angle_beta   90.00
_cell.angle_gamma   90.00
#
_symmetry.space_group_name_H-M   'P 1'
#
loop_
_entity.id
_entity.type
_entity.pdbx_description
1 polymer ?
#
loop_
_entity_poly.entity_id
_entity_poly.type
_entity_poly.pdbx_seq_one_letter_code
_entity_poly.pdbx_strand_id
1 'polypeptide(L)'
;MQSFAHFSLFCALNSSIMKKNIAIFASGSGSNAENLIRYFQKSDSVEVSLVLSNKSDAYVLERAYRLKVPCNVFPKEDWTAGDEILAILQEYRIDFIVLAGFLVRVPDLLLHAYPDKIINIHPALLPKFGRKGMYGDKVHQAVVAAGEKETGITIHYINEHYDEGNIIFQATCPVLPDDSPEEVAKKVHALEYEHFPHVVEETISIKY
;
A
#
# COMPACT_ATOMS: atom_id res chain seq x y z
N MET A 1 -7.08 -66.03 -18.55
CA MET A 1 -6.97 -64.73 -19.23
C MET A 1 -7.46 -63.67 -18.29
N GLN A 2 -6.54 -62.98 -17.59
CA GLN A 2 -6.89 -61.96 -16.58
C GLN A 2 -6.71 -60.59 -17.23
N SER A 3 -7.80 -59.83 -17.25
CA SER A 3 -7.85 -58.44 -17.72
C SER A 3 -7.30 -57.52 -16.64
N PHE A 4 -6.18 -56.85 -16.89
CA PHE A 4 -5.65 -55.78 -16.05
C PHE A 4 -6.39 -54.49 -16.35
N ALA A 5 -7.26 -54.09 -15.45
CA ALA A 5 -7.86 -52.75 -15.45
C ALA A 5 -6.80 -51.72 -15.01
N HIS A 6 -6.40 -50.84 -15.92
CA HIS A 6 -5.56 -49.68 -15.63
C HIS A 6 -6.39 -48.68 -14.81
N PHE A 7 -6.11 -48.60 -13.52
CA PHE A 7 -6.61 -47.56 -12.67
C PHE A 7 -5.70 -46.33 -12.80
N SER A 8 -6.06 -45.46 -13.75
CA SER A 8 -5.36 -44.18 -13.94
C SER A 8 -5.76 -43.28 -12.80
N LEU A 9 -4.91 -43.16 -11.77
CA LEU A 9 -5.06 -42.22 -10.66
C LEU A 9 -4.69 -40.84 -11.20
N PHE A 10 -5.69 -40.08 -11.67
CA PHE A 10 -5.56 -38.67 -11.94
C PHE A 10 -5.46 -37.97 -10.55
N CYS A 11 -4.23 -37.88 -10.08
CA CYS A 11 -3.90 -37.01 -8.95
C CYS A 11 -4.03 -35.56 -9.47
N ALA A 12 -5.22 -34.98 -9.33
CA ALA A 12 -5.41 -33.56 -9.52
C ALA A 12 -4.59 -32.87 -8.42
N LEU A 13 -3.38 -32.43 -8.79
CA LEU A 13 -2.61 -31.47 -8.03
C LEU A 13 -3.41 -30.16 -8.02
N ASN A 14 -4.33 -30.04 -7.06
CA ASN A 14 -4.79 -28.74 -6.59
C ASN A 14 -3.56 -28.09 -5.95
N SER A 15 -2.72 -27.45 -6.74
CA SER A 15 -1.83 -26.43 -6.23
C SER A 15 -2.74 -25.29 -5.76
N SER A 16 -3.18 -25.33 -4.52
CA SER A 16 -3.73 -24.17 -3.85
C SER A 16 -2.67 -23.07 -4.00
N ILE A 17 -2.90 -22.14 -4.90
CA ILE A 17 -2.06 -20.95 -5.01
C ILE A 17 -2.13 -20.29 -3.66
N MET A 18 -1.04 -20.33 -2.89
CA MET A 18 -1.02 -19.70 -1.58
C MET A 18 -1.12 -18.20 -1.81
N LYS A 19 -2.13 -17.57 -1.22
CA LYS A 19 -2.30 -16.13 -1.30
C LYS A 19 -1.06 -15.43 -0.74
N LYS A 20 -0.68 -14.32 -1.37
CA LYS A 20 0.35 -13.44 -0.85
C LYS A 20 -0.23 -12.58 0.28
N ASN A 21 0.41 -12.61 1.42
CA ASN A 21 0.01 -11.83 2.59
C ASN A 21 0.61 -10.43 2.50
N ILE A 22 -0.22 -9.41 2.55
CA ILE A 22 0.26 -8.03 2.58
C ILE A 22 -0.03 -7.35 3.91
N ALA A 23 0.89 -6.48 4.33
CA ALA A 23 0.67 -5.55 5.42
C ALA A 23 0.45 -4.14 4.87
N ILE A 24 -0.51 -3.41 5.45
CA ILE A 24 -0.75 -2.00 5.13
C ILE A 24 -0.29 -1.13 6.30
N PHE A 25 0.53 -0.12 6.04
CA PHE A 25 0.93 0.87 7.03
C PHE A 25 0.20 2.20 6.76
N ALA A 26 -0.41 2.76 7.80
CA ALA A 26 -1.13 4.01 7.70
C ALA A 26 -1.09 4.82 9.01
N SER A 27 -1.05 6.15 8.92
CA SER A 27 -0.94 7.06 10.08
C SER A 27 -2.21 7.87 10.36
N GLY A 28 -3.25 7.74 9.55
CA GLY A 28 -4.40 8.64 9.60
C GLY A 28 -5.75 7.98 9.33
N SER A 29 -6.54 8.59 8.45
CA SER A 29 -7.92 8.15 8.16
C SER A 29 -8.04 6.72 7.64
N GLY A 30 -7.05 6.25 6.86
CA GLY A 30 -7.04 4.89 6.31
C GLY A 30 -8.03 4.64 5.19
N SER A 31 -8.44 5.67 4.46
CA SER A 31 -9.35 5.51 3.33
C SER A 31 -8.79 4.60 2.23
N ASN A 32 -7.52 4.77 1.88
CA ASN A 32 -6.83 3.87 0.95
C ASN A 32 -6.66 2.46 1.52
N ALA A 33 -6.38 2.33 2.83
CA ALA A 33 -6.32 1.01 3.47
C ALA A 33 -7.67 0.28 3.39
N GLU A 34 -8.78 0.97 3.68
CA GLU A 34 -10.12 0.39 3.53
C GLU A 34 -10.41 -0.03 2.09
N ASN A 35 -10.05 0.80 1.10
CA ASN A 35 -10.22 0.49 -0.31
C ASN A 35 -9.45 -0.79 -0.71
N LEU A 36 -8.18 -0.90 -0.32
CA LEU A 36 -7.35 -2.09 -0.54
C LEU A 36 -7.94 -3.33 0.14
N ILE A 37 -8.35 -3.24 1.40
CA ILE A 37 -8.94 -4.37 2.14
C ILE A 37 -10.20 -4.87 1.41
N ARG A 38 -11.12 -3.96 1.03
CA ARG A 38 -12.35 -4.34 0.35
C ARG A 38 -12.11 -4.94 -1.04
N TYR A 39 -11.11 -4.45 -1.74
CA TYR A 39 -10.71 -4.99 -3.04
C TYR A 39 -10.17 -6.42 -2.89
N PHE A 40 -9.20 -6.63 -2.00
CA PHE A 40 -8.55 -7.93 -1.81
C PHE A 40 -9.39 -8.96 -1.06
N GLN A 41 -10.48 -8.57 -0.39
CA GLN A 41 -11.45 -9.54 0.14
C GLN A 41 -12.03 -10.46 -0.95
N LYS A 42 -11.98 -10.05 -2.22
CA LYS A 42 -12.48 -10.81 -3.38
C LYS A 42 -11.34 -11.45 -4.20
N SER A 43 -10.09 -11.24 -3.81
CA SER A 43 -8.93 -11.77 -4.53
C SER A 43 -8.62 -13.20 -4.10
N ASP A 44 -8.25 -14.03 -5.05
CA ASP A 44 -7.76 -15.40 -4.82
C ASP A 44 -6.23 -15.45 -4.69
N SER A 45 -5.53 -14.34 -5.00
CA SER A 45 -4.07 -14.26 -5.06
C SER A 45 -3.43 -13.46 -3.93
N VAL A 46 -4.15 -12.49 -3.36
CA VAL A 46 -3.64 -11.56 -2.33
C VAL A 46 -4.60 -11.46 -1.16
N GLU A 47 -4.06 -11.34 0.05
CA GLU A 47 -4.82 -11.12 1.28
C GLU A 47 -4.18 -9.99 2.09
N VAL A 48 -5.00 -9.05 2.59
CA VAL A 48 -4.55 -8.08 3.59
C VAL A 48 -4.59 -8.74 4.95
N SER A 49 -3.44 -9.17 5.46
CA SER A 49 -3.31 -9.95 6.68
C SER A 49 -3.04 -9.10 7.91
N LEU A 50 -2.58 -7.86 7.74
CA LEU A 50 -2.21 -6.99 8.85
C LEU A 50 -2.31 -5.51 8.47
N VAL A 51 -2.76 -4.68 9.41
CA VAL A 51 -2.67 -3.22 9.35
C VAL A 51 -1.82 -2.70 10.50
N LEU A 52 -0.82 -1.88 10.21
CA LEU A 52 0.02 -1.25 11.24
C LEU A 52 -0.16 0.27 11.23
N SER A 53 -0.19 0.85 12.42
CA SER A 53 -0.17 2.32 12.59
C SER A 53 0.88 2.73 13.61
N ASN A 54 1.39 3.95 13.43
CA ASN A 54 2.26 4.61 14.42
C ASN A 54 1.49 5.49 15.41
N LYS A 55 0.14 5.48 15.32
CA LYS A 55 -0.74 6.28 16.17
C LYS A 55 -1.90 5.42 16.67
N SER A 56 -2.12 5.44 17.97
CA SER A 56 -3.22 4.70 18.61
C SER A 56 -4.61 5.30 18.33
N ASP A 57 -4.68 6.56 17.94
CA ASP A 57 -5.90 7.28 17.58
C ASP A 57 -6.17 7.31 16.06
N ALA A 58 -5.37 6.63 15.26
CA ALA A 58 -5.56 6.59 13.81
C ALA A 58 -6.85 5.86 13.43
N TYR A 59 -7.71 6.51 12.67
CA TYR A 59 -9.01 5.94 12.29
C TYR A 59 -8.90 4.69 11.40
N VAL A 60 -7.73 4.47 10.78
CA VAL A 60 -7.45 3.22 10.06
C VAL A 60 -7.64 1.98 10.92
N LEU A 61 -7.36 2.04 12.22
CA LEU A 61 -7.52 0.92 13.16
C LEU A 61 -8.99 0.52 13.31
N GLU A 62 -9.88 1.51 13.40
CA GLU A 62 -11.33 1.30 13.45
C GLU A 62 -11.83 0.67 12.14
N ARG A 63 -11.31 1.10 10.99
CA ARG A 63 -11.63 0.51 9.68
C ARG A 63 -11.17 -0.94 9.59
N ALA A 64 -9.92 -1.23 9.99
CA ALA A 64 -9.38 -2.58 10.01
C ALA A 64 -10.23 -3.51 10.91
N TYR A 65 -10.57 -3.05 12.11
CA TYR A 65 -11.43 -3.79 13.04
C TYR A 65 -12.80 -4.13 12.43
N ARG A 66 -13.49 -3.14 11.83
CA ARG A 66 -14.78 -3.35 11.15
C ARG A 66 -14.69 -4.34 9.99
N LEU A 67 -13.56 -4.35 9.29
CA LEU A 67 -13.30 -5.24 8.17
C LEU A 67 -12.66 -6.58 8.58
N LYS A 68 -12.51 -6.81 9.90
CA LYS A 68 -11.96 -8.04 10.51
C LYS A 68 -10.52 -8.33 10.06
N VAL A 69 -9.72 -7.29 9.82
CA VAL A 69 -8.30 -7.39 9.55
C VAL A 69 -7.55 -7.14 10.87
N PRO A 70 -6.62 -8.02 11.26
CA PRO A 70 -5.74 -7.79 12.42
C PRO A 70 -5.01 -6.44 12.30
N CYS A 71 -4.87 -5.73 13.41
CA CYS A 71 -4.15 -4.47 13.42
C CYS A 71 -3.34 -4.30 14.72
N ASN A 72 -2.19 -3.64 14.60
CA ASN A 72 -1.31 -3.31 15.72
C ASN A 72 -0.83 -1.86 15.64
N VAL A 73 -0.49 -1.32 16.81
CA VAL A 73 0.07 0.01 16.95
C VAL A 73 1.49 -0.11 17.49
N PHE A 74 2.42 0.52 16.79
CA PHE A 74 3.79 0.72 17.24
C PHE A 74 4.03 2.22 17.36
N PRO A 75 4.32 2.76 18.55
CA PRO A 75 4.68 4.15 18.73
C PRO A 75 5.85 4.56 17.84
N LYS A 76 5.98 5.85 17.58
CA LYS A 76 6.98 6.36 16.63
C LYS A 76 8.40 5.92 16.97
N GLU A 77 8.70 5.70 18.23
CA GLU A 77 10.01 5.31 18.75
C GLU A 77 10.41 3.92 18.25
N ASP A 78 9.46 2.99 18.18
CA ASP A 78 9.69 1.60 17.74
C ASP A 78 10.05 1.53 16.24
N TRP A 79 9.63 2.54 15.46
CA TRP A 79 9.99 2.67 14.05
C TRP A 79 11.43 3.10 13.81
N THR A 80 12.21 3.35 14.86
CA THR A 80 13.64 3.69 14.70
C THR A 80 14.50 2.45 14.46
N ALA A 81 14.33 1.41 15.26
CA ALA A 81 15.04 0.13 15.11
C ALA A 81 14.29 -0.84 14.18
N GLY A 82 12.99 -1.02 14.43
CA GLY A 82 12.12 -1.83 13.59
C GLY A 82 12.07 -3.32 13.92
N ASP A 83 12.78 -3.78 14.96
CA ASP A 83 12.88 -5.21 15.29
C ASP A 83 11.53 -5.82 15.66
N GLU A 84 10.75 -5.15 16.50
CA GLU A 84 9.42 -5.62 16.91
C GLU A 84 8.44 -5.62 15.71
N ILE A 85 8.58 -4.63 14.82
CA ILE A 85 7.79 -4.54 13.59
C ILE A 85 8.15 -5.69 12.65
N LEU A 86 9.44 -5.98 12.48
CA LEU A 86 9.88 -7.11 11.67
C LEU A 86 9.38 -8.44 12.25
N ALA A 87 9.41 -8.61 13.57
CA ALA A 87 8.92 -9.82 14.22
C ALA A 87 7.43 -10.08 13.93
N ILE A 88 6.57 -9.06 14.06
CA ILE A 88 5.15 -9.22 13.76
C ILE A 88 4.88 -9.45 12.27
N LEU A 89 5.62 -8.82 11.37
CA LEU A 89 5.52 -9.07 9.93
C LEU A 89 5.86 -10.52 9.58
N GLN A 90 6.87 -11.09 10.25
CA GLN A 90 7.24 -12.51 10.11
C GLN A 90 6.18 -13.44 10.70
N GLU A 91 5.62 -13.13 11.86
CA GLU A 91 4.52 -13.88 12.48
C GLU A 91 3.32 -14.00 11.54
N TYR A 92 2.94 -12.88 10.90
CA TYR A 92 1.85 -12.85 9.92
C TYR A 92 2.27 -13.31 8.53
N ARG A 93 3.52 -13.77 8.35
CA ARG A 93 4.08 -14.24 7.06
C ARG A 93 3.86 -13.23 5.94
N ILE A 94 4.13 -11.97 6.23
CA ILE A 94 3.94 -10.90 5.25
C ILE A 94 4.93 -11.05 4.10
N ASP A 95 4.43 -11.06 2.89
CA ASP A 95 5.20 -11.13 1.65
C ASP A 95 5.52 -9.73 1.09
N PHE A 96 4.64 -8.74 1.35
CA PHE A 96 4.71 -7.41 0.73
C PHE A 96 4.12 -6.33 1.64
N ILE A 97 4.66 -5.12 1.59
CA ILE A 97 4.23 -3.99 2.42
C ILE A 97 3.70 -2.86 1.54
N VAL A 98 2.56 -2.30 1.90
CA VAL A 98 1.91 -1.19 1.21
C VAL A 98 1.77 -0.01 2.16
N LEU A 99 2.40 1.12 1.83
CA LEU A 99 2.26 2.37 2.56
C LEU A 99 1.06 3.16 1.99
N ALA A 100 0.07 3.39 2.83
CA ALA A 100 -1.18 4.07 2.48
C ALA A 100 -1.41 5.28 3.39
N GLY A 101 -0.67 6.35 3.18
CA GLY A 101 -0.65 7.52 4.03
C GLY A 101 0.10 7.29 5.35
N PHE A 102 1.23 6.61 5.26
CA PHE A 102 2.14 6.40 6.38
C PHE A 102 3.16 7.53 6.47
N LEU A 103 3.30 8.15 7.65
CA LEU A 103 4.03 9.41 7.83
C LEU A 103 5.36 9.28 8.57
N VAL A 104 5.75 8.06 8.92
CA VAL A 104 7.03 7.78 9.57
C VAL A 104 7.99 7.15 8.56
N ARG A 105 9.28 7.41 8.70
CA ARG A 105 10.29 6.75 7.87
C ARG A 105 10.28 5.25 8.14
N VAL A 106 10.27 4.46 7.08
CA VAL A 106 10.42 3.01 7.20
C VAL A 106 11.85 2.69 7.68
N PRO A 107 12.02 1.89 8.73
CA PRO A 107 13.34 1.50 9.22
C PRO A 107 14.19 0.81 8.17
N ASP A 108 15.51 1.04 8.17
CA ASP A 108 16.43 0.39 7.24
C ASP A 108 16.40 -1.14 7.38
N LEU A 109 16.15 -1.65 8.59
CA LEU A 109 15.95 -3.07 8.84
C LEU A 109 14.83 -3.66 7.97
N LEU A 110 13.70 -2.96 7.84
CA LEU A 110 12.58 -3.40 7.00
C LEU A 110 12.92 -3.26 5.51
N LEU A 111 13.62 -2.20 5.10
CA LEU A 111 14.07 -2.02 3.72
C LEU A 111 14.97 -3.19 3.28
N HIS A 112 15.87 -3.63 4.16
CA HIS A 112 16.75 -4.77 3.90
C HIS A 112 16.01 -6.12 3.93
N ALA A 113 15.01 -6.28 4.82
CA ALA A 113 14.23 -7.52 4.91
C ALA A 113 13.23 -7.68 3.76
N TYR A 114 12.77 -6.58 3.19
CA TYR A 114 11.76 -6.52 2.12
C TYR A 114 12.27 -5.77 0.88
N PRO A 115 13.39 -6.18 0.26
CA PRO A 115 13.96 -5.49 -0.91
C PRO A 115 12.97 -5.54 -2.07
N ASP A 116 12.66 -4.37 -2.65
CA ASP A 116 11.65 -4.18 -3.72
C ASP A 116 10.23 -4.67 -3.38
N LYS A 117 9.92 -4.87 -2.10
CA LYS A 117 8.62 -5.36 -1.61
C LYS A 117 7.88 -4.34 -0.74
N ILE A 118 8.28 -3.09 -0.79
CA ILE A 118 7.60 -1.99 -0.11
C ILE A 118 7.26 -0.93 -1.15
N ILE A 119 5.98 -0.62 -1.26
CA ILE A 119 5.50 0.45 -2.15
C ILE A 119 4.73 1.51 -1.39
N ASN A 120 4.71 2.71 -1.95
CA ASN A 120 3.97 3.85 -1.41
C ASN A 120 3.10 4.49 -2.48
N ILE A 121 1.99 5.06 -2.06
CA ILE A 121 1.23 6.00 -2.88
C ILE A 121 1.46 7.42 -2.39
N HIS A 122 1.88 8.29 -3.32
CA HIS A 122 2.10 9.72 -3.06
C HIS A 122 1.07 10.56 -3.83
N PRO A 123 0.41 11.55 -3.19
CA PRO A 123 -0.71 12.29 -3.79
C PRO A 123 -0.26 13.45 -4.70
N ALA A 124 0.81 13.25 -5.45
CA ALA A 124 1.29 14.17 -6.50
C ALA A 124 2.11 13.43 -7.56
N LEU A 125 2.46 14.15 -8.63
CA LEU A 125 3.33 13.66 -9.70
C LEU A 125 4.81 13.86 -9.30
N LEU A 126 5.43 12.79 -8.78
CA LEU A 126 6.85 12.82 -8.46
C LEU A 126 7.71 13.05 -9.72
N PRO A 127 8.85 13.74 -9.58
CA PRO A 127 9.50 14.20 -8.36
C PRO A 127 8.99 15.53 -7.79
N LYS A 128 8.03 16.19 -8.44
CA LYS A 128 7.44 17.42 -7.90
C LYS A 128 6.66 17.09 -6.62
N PHE A 129 6.73 17.98 -5.63
CA PHE A 129 6.02 17.86 -4.35
C PHE A 129 6.29 16.56 -3.56
N GLY A 130 7.36 15.80 -3.92
CA GLY A 130 7.98 14.78 -3.07
C GLY A 130 8.99 15.48 -2.16
N ARG A 131 9.11 15.13 -0.93
CA ARG A 131 10.16 15.45 0.03
C ARG A 131 9.62 15.30 1.45
N LYS A 132 10.52 15.25 2.42
CA LYS A 132 10.15 15.24 3.84
C LYS A 132 9.18 16.37 4.19
N GLY A 133 8.03 16.03 4.74
CA GLY A 133 7.00 16.99 5.15
C GLY A 133 5.89 17.26 4.12
N MET A 134 6.01 16.75 2.91
CA MET A 134 4.98 16.83 1.86
C MET A 134 4.06 15.62 1.94
N TYR A 135 2.91 15.77 2.59
CA TYR A 135 1.91 14.73 2.78
C TYR A 135 0.50 15.31 2.95
N GLY A 136 -0.51 14.56 2.55
CA GLY A 136 -1.92 14.92 2.72
C GLY A 136 -2.24 16.31 2.14
N ASP A 137 -3.02 17.09 2.86
CA ASP A 137 -3.50 18.41 2.42
C ASP A 137 -2.38 19.39 2.06
N LYS A 138 -1.19 19.25 2.68
CA LYS A 138 -0.04 20.11 2.35
C LYS A 138 0.41 19.98 0.90
N VAL A 139 0.28 18.79 0.33
CA VAL A 139 0.62 18.56 -1.08
C VAL A 139 -0.36 19.31 -1.99
N HIS A 140 -1.65 19.19 -1.73
CA HIS A 140 -2.68 19.86 -2.53
C HIS A 140 -2.60 21.38 -2.42
N GLN A 141 -2.33 21.91 -1.20
CA GLN A 141 -2.06 23.33 -0.98
C GLN A 141 -0.85 23.81 -1.79
N ALA A 142 0.23 23.02 -1.79
CA ALA A 142 1.45 23.37 -2.54
C ALA A 142 1.23 23.34 -4.05
N VAL A 143 0.47 22.36 -4.56
CA VAL A 143 0.10 22.26 -5.98
C VAL A 143 -0.69 23.49 -6.42
N VAL A 144 -1.72 23.89 -5.68
CA VAL A 144 -2.52 25.08 -5.97
C VAL A 144 -1.68 26.35 -5.86
N ALA A 145 -0.89 26.50 -4.80
CA ALA A 145 -0.02 27.67 -4.59
C ALA A 145 1.05 27.83 -5.69
N ALA A 146 1.52 26.71 -6.27
CA ALA A 146 2.47 26.73 -7.38
C ALA A 146 1.82 27.04 -8.73
N GLY A 147 0.50 27.12 -8.83
CA GLY A 147 -0.23 27.36 -10.06
C GLY A 147 -0.08 26.23 -11.08
N GLU A 148 0.12 24.99 -10.62
CA GLU A 148 0.20 23.84 -11.50
C GLU A 148 -1.12 23.65 -12.25
N LYS A 149 -1.03 23.20 -13.51
CA LYS A 149 -2.21 22.94 -14.36
C LYS A 149 -2.70 21.51 -14.28
N GLU A 150 -1.87 20.63 -13.73
CA GLU A 150 -2.17 19.22 -13.51
C GLU A 150 -1.50 18.73 -12.24
N THR A 151 -2.08 17.73 -11.65
CA THR A 151 -1.53 16.96 -10.53
C THR A 151 -1.94 15.50 -10.71
N GLY A 152 -1.75 14.67 -9.69
CA GLY A 152 -2.14 13.27 -9.77
C GLY A 152 -1.61 12.44 -8.62
N ILE A 153 -1.35 11.19 -8.91
CA ILE A 153 -0.78 10.22 -7.97
C ILE A 153 0.49 9.62 -8.53
N THR A 154 1.37 9.19 -7.64
CA THR A 154 2.53 8.37 -7.96
C THR A 154 2.56 7.17 -7.04
N ILE A 155 2.60 5.97 -7.62
CA ILE A 155 2.88 4.72 -6.90
C ILE A 155 4.31 4.33 -7.22
N HIS A 156 5.13 4.12 -6.18
CA HIS A 156 6.56 3.91 -6.33
C HIS A 156 7.11 2.95 -5.27
N TYR A 157 8.23 2.33 -5.55
CA TYR A 157 8.98 1.56 -4.57
C TYR A 157 9.60 2.49 -3.53
N ILE A 158 9.76 1.98 -2.31
CA ILE A 158 10.46 2.70 -1.24
C ILE A 158 11.92 2.29 -1.21
N ASN A 159 12.78 3.26 -1.02
CA ASN A 159 14.20 3.10 -0.76
C ASN A 159 14.63 3.95 0.46
N GLU A 160 15.91 4.12 0.67
CA GLU A 160 16.48 4.89 1.79
C GLU A 160 16.18 6.41 1.70
N HIS A 161 15.75 6.90 0.54
CA HIS A 161 15.47 8.30 0.29
C HIS A 161 13.96 8.54 0.16
N TYR A 162 13.46 9.66 0.70
CA TYR A 162 12.04 10.00 0.64
C TYR A 162 11.60 10.26 -0.80
N ASP A 163 10.59 9.51 -1.25
CA ASP A 163 9.89 9.68 -2.53
C ASP A 163 10.80 9.60 -3.79
N GLU A 164 11.97 8.95 -3.66
CA GLU A 164 12.96 8.81 -4.74
C GLU A 164 13.08 7.38 -5.31
N GLY A 165 12.27 6.45 -4.83
CA GLY A 165 12.24 5.08 -5.36
C GLY A 165 11.65 5.00 -6.76
N ASN A 166 11.94 3.91 -7.46
CA ASN A 166 11.49 3.70 -8.83
C ASN A 166 9.96 3.80 -8.95
N ILE A 167 9.50 4.63 -9.88
CA ILE A 167 8.08 4.82 -10.16
C ILE A 167 7.52 3.56 -10.83
N ILE A 168 6.38 3.09 -10.31
CA ILE A 168 5.61 1.96 -10.85
C ILE A 168 4.51 2.49 -11.76
N PHE A 169 3.77 3.51 -11.29
CA PHE A 169 2.59 4.03 -11.97
C PHE A 169 2.35 5.51 -11.62
N GLN A 170 1.84 6.25 -12.58
CA GLN A 170 1.32 7.61 -12.35
C GLN A 170 0.00 7.79 -13.09
N ALA A 171 -0.93 8.50 -12.47
CA ALA A 171 -2.15 8.99 -13.11
C ALA A 171 -2.32 10.48 -12.84
N THR A 172 -2.92 11.21 -13.79
CA THR A 172 -3.03 12.66 -13.76
C THR A 172 -4.48 13.13 -13.71
N CYS A 173 -4.71 14.28 -13.09
CA CYS A 173 -5.96 15.03 -13.21
C CYS A 173 -5.68 16.52 -13.39
N PRO A 174 -6.59 17.26 -14.07
CA PRO A 174 -6.42 18.71 -14.27
C PRO A 174 -6.65 19.48 -12.97
N VAL A 175 -5.85 20.54 -12.78
CA VAL A 175 -6.07 21.57 -11.76
C VAL A 175 -6.62 22.80 -12.49
N LEU A 176 -7.87 23.16 -12.19
CA LEU A 176 -8.52 24.32 -12.77
C LEU A 176 -8.12 25.59 -12.03
N PRO A 177 -8.19 26.77 -12.69
CA PRO A 177 -7.78 28.03 -12.07
C PRO A 177 -8.50 28.38 -10.75
N ASP A 178 -9.73 27.92 -10.61
CA ASP A 178 -10.59 28.17 -9.45
C ASP A 178 -10.65 26.98 -8.46
N ASP A 179 -9.88 25.93 -8.69
CA ASP A 179 -9.85 24.78 -7.77
C ASP A 179 -9.23 25.18 -6.43
N SER A 180 -9.96 24.91 -5.35
CA SER A 180 -9.41 24.92 -4.00
C SER A 180 -8.54 23.69 -3.74
N PRO A 181 -7.65 23.71 -2.72
CA PRO A 181 -6.90 22.50 -2.33
C PRO A 181 -7.80 21.29 -2.03
N GLU A 182 -8.98 21.51 -1.48
CA GLU A 182 -9.96 20.46 -1.18
C GLU A 182 -10.58 19.85 -2.45
N GLU A 183 -10.79 20.65 -3.49
CA GLU A 183 -11.26 20.16 -4.79
C GLU A 183 -10.17 19.36 -5.49
N VAL A 184 -8.92 19.82 -5.44
CA VAL A 184 -7.76 19.07 -5.92
C VAL A 184 -7.62 17.74 -5.16
N ALA A 185 -7.74 17.76 -3.82
CA ALA A 185 -7.71 16.54 -3.00
C ALA A 185 -8.77 15.52 -3.44
N LYS A 186 -10.01 15.95 -3.70
CA LYS A 186 -11.08 15.05 -4.17
C LYS A 186 -10.73 14.38 -5.50
N LYS A 187 -10.16 15.13 -6.44
CA LYS A 187 -9.73 14.60 -7.75
C LYS A 187 -8.61 13.56 -7.58
N VAL A 188 -7.61 13.88 -6.73
CA VAL A 188 -6.49 12.96 -6.45
C VAL A 188 -6.99 11.71 -5.73
N HIS A 189 -7.87 11.82 -4.75
CA HIS A 189 -8.46 10.66 -4.07
C HIS A 189 -9.26 9.76 -5.00
N ALA A 190 -9.93 10.32 -6.01
CA ALA A 190 -10.62 9.50 -7.02
C ALA A 190 -9.62 8.63 -7.81
N LEU A 191 -8.46 9.19 -8.20
CA LEU A 191 -7.39 8.42 -8.85
C LEU A 191 -6.79 7.36 -7.93
N GLU A 192 -6.58 7.68 -6.64
CA GLU A 192 -6.11 6.71 -5.65
C GLU A 192 -7.05 5.52 -5.55
N TYR A 193 -8.35 5.75 -5.41
CA TYR A 193 -9.35 4.69 -5.28
C TYR A 193 -9.46 3.83 -6.53
N GLU A 194 -9.34 4.43 -7.70
CA GLU A 194 -9.42 3.73 -8.97
C GLU A 194 -8.20 2.86 -9.22
N HIS A 195 -7.01 3.41 -9.05
CA HIS A 195 -5.79 2.77 -9.55
C HIS A 195 -5.02 1.99 -8.51
N PHE A 196 -5.00 2.43 -7.23
CA PHE A 196 -4.10 1.85 -6.26
C PHE A 196 -4.27 0.34 -6.05
N PRO A 197 -5.49 -0.20 -5.87
CA PRO A 197 -5.67 -1.65 -5.69
C PRO A 197 -5.17 -2.46 -6.89
N HIS A 198 -5.46 -2.02 -8.10
CA HIS A 198 -5.04 -2.70 -9.32
C HIS A 198 -3.52 -2.72 -9.49
N VAL A 199 -2.86 -1.58 -9.25
CA VAL A 199 -1.39 -1.48 -9.35
C VAL A 199 -0.70 -2.32 -8.28
N VAL A 200 -1.25 -2.38 -7.05
CA VAL A 200 -0.75 -3.28 -6.00
C VAL A 200 -0.85 -4.73 -6.44
N GLU A 201 -2.01 -5.16 -6.96
CA GLU A 201 -2.22 -6.54 -7.42
C GLU A 201 -1.27 -6.92 -8.57
N GLU A 202 -1.15 -6.07 -9.59
CA GLU A 202 -0.23 -6.28 -10.70
C GLU A 202 1.22 -6.36 -10.24
N THR A 203 1.64 -5.45 -9.36
CA THR A 203 3.02 -5.42 -8.84
C THR A 203 3.38 -6.70 -8.11
N ILE A 204 2.46 -7.24 -7.31
CA ILE A 204 2.66 -8.50 -6.58
C ILE A 204 2.66 -9.69 -7.57
N SER A 205 1.76 -9.71 -8.55
CA SER A 205 1.60 -10.83 -9.49
C SER A 205 2.76 -10.97 -10.49
N ILE A 206 3.39 -9.85 -10.88
CA ILE A 206 4.49 -9.86 -11.86
C ILE A 206 5.82 -10.29 -11.23
N LYS A 207 6.05 -9.94 -9.96
CA LYS A 207 7.35 -10.15 -9.31
C LYS A 207 7.42 -11.38 -8.40
N TYR A 208 6.29 -11.92 -7.97
CA TYR A 208 6.23 -12.93 -6.90
C TYR A 208 5.15 -13.99 -7.12
#